data_d3964bec405cad29482b37a907213cb8
#
_entry.id   d3964bec405cad29482b37a907213cb8
#
_cell.length_a   1.000
_cell.length_b   1.000
_cell.length_c   1.000
_cell.angle_alpha   90.00
_cell.angle_beta   90.00
_cell.angle_gamma   90.00
#
_symmetry.space_group_name_H-M   'P 1'
#
loop_
_entity.id
_entity.type
_entity.pdbx_description
1 polymer ?
#
loop_
_entity_poly.entity_id
_entity_poly.type
_entity_poly.pdbx_seq_one_letter_code
_entity_poly.pdbx_strand_id
1 'polypeptide(L)'
;MSYPIVLSFNAHDPTGGAGIAADALTCASLEASAFTVPTALLTGDFSQLDAVCPLDAEWIDDQARTLLEDSVIHAIKIGVLPDLNMVRVIAEIVSDYPQVPVILAPSILVADDDEDNDADDIIRAIHELIVPNTHLLITQKSLLAQLAEIKHDFSSIAKNDPAALARAHVQAILGMGCEYVLLTDAFAPEPQVVHQ
;
A
#
# COMPACT_ATOMS: atom_id res chain seq x y z
N MET A 1 -19.41 -24.21 -0.32
CA MET A 1 -18.23 -23.55 0.28
C MET A 1 -18.29 -22.11 -0.18
N SER A 2 -18.27 -21.14 0.73
CA SER A 2 -18.14 -19.73 0.34
C SER A 2 -16.67 -19.45 0.10
N TYR A 3 -16.34 -18.82 -1.03
CA TYR A 3 -14.99 -18.36 -1.29
C TYR A 3 -14.59 -17.25 -0.30
N PRO A 4 -13.32 -17.17 0.15
CA PRO A 4 -12.88 -16.05 0.96
C PRO A 4 -13.00 -14.74 0.18
N ILE A 5 -13.38 -13.66 0.87
CA ILE A 5 -13.58 -12.34 0.26
C ILE A 5 -12.48 -11.41 0.74
N VAL A 6 -11.79 -10.77 -0.20
CA VAL A 6 -10.80 -9.72 0.05
C VAL A 6 -11.39 -8.39 -0.37
N LEU A 7 -11.46 -7.41 0.53
CA LEU A 7 -11.79 -6.03 0.21
C LEU A 7 -10.50 -5.31 -0.22
N SER A 8 -10.44 -4.87 -1.47
CA SER A 8 -9.26 -4.20 -2.02
C SER A 8 -9.51 -2.72 -2.25
N PHE A 9 -8.76 -1.87 -1.56
CA PHE A 9 -8.59 -0.44 -1.83
C PHE A 9 -7.38 -0.25 -2.73
N ASN A 10 -7.58 0.15 -3.98
CA ASN A 10 -6.47 0.35 -4.92
C ASN A 10 -6.90 1.24 -6.08
N ALA A 11 -5.96 1.77 -6.84
CA ALA A 11 -6.29 2.53 -8.05
C ALA A 11 -6.84 1.62 -9.16
N HIS A 12 -7.63 2.20 -10.04
CA HIS A 12 -7.99 1.56 -11.31
C HIS A 12 -6.92 1.86 -12.37
N ASP A 13 -6.16 0.83 -12.70
CA ASP A 13 -5.22 0.83 -13.82
C ASP A 13 -5.93 0.29 -15.06
N PRO A 14 -6.10 1.10 -16.13
CA PRO A 14 -6.82 0.67 -17.33
C PRO A 14 -6.11 -0.45 -18.10
N THR A 15 -4.82 -0.65 -17.86
CA THR A 15 -4.06 -1.74 -18.51
C THR A 15 -4.35 -3.10 -17.88
N GLY A 16 -4.86 -3.13 -16.65
CA GLY A 16 -5.07 -4.35 -15.87
C GLY A 16 -3.78 -5.01 -15.36
N GLY A 17 -2.63 -4.36 -15.55
CA GLY A 17 -1.33 -4.86 -15.07
C GLY A 17 -1.12 -4.65 -13.57
N ALA A 18 -1.86 -3.72 -12.98
CA ALA A 18 -1.83 -3.38 -11.56
C ALA A 18 -3.22 -3.02 -11.05
N GLY A 19 -3.29 -2.45 -9.85
CA GLY A 19 -4.51 -1.89 -9.28
C GLY A 19 -5.60 -2.93 -9.00
N ILE A 20 -6.84 -2.45 -8.93
CA ILE A 20 -8.00 -3.29 -8.58
C ILE A 20 -8.28 -4.41 -9.60
N ALA A 21 -7.95 -4.21 -10.87
CA ALA A 21 -8.14 -5.24 -11.90
C ALA A 21 -7.19 -6.43 -11.69
N ALA A 22 -5.91 -6.16 -11.43
CA ALA A 22 -4.93 -7.19 -11.11
C ALA A 22 -5.28 -7.92 -9.79
N ASP A 23 -5.75 -7.19 -8.78
CA ASP A 23 -6.20 -7.77 -7.52
C ASP A 23 -7.38 -8.72 -7.73
N ALA A 24 -8.38 -8.32 -8.51
CA ALA A 24 -9.56 -9.15 -8.83
C ALA A 24 -9.17 -10.43 -9.58
N LEU A 25 -8.30 -10.31 -10.59
CA LEU A 25 -7.82 -11.46 -11.36
C LEU A 25 -7.00 -12.41 -10.48
N THR A 26 -6.16 -11.87 -9.60
CA THR A 26 -5.35 -12.67 -8.68
C THR A 26 -6.22 -13.43 -7.70
N CYS A 27 -7.19 -12.75 -7.06
CA CYS A 27 -8.14 -13.41 -6.17
C CYS A 27 -8.91 -14.52 -6.88
N ALA A 28 -9.43 -14.25 -8.08
CA ALA A 28 -10.17 -15.25 -8.86
C ALA A 28 -9.30 -16.47 -9.21
N SER A 29 -8.02 -16.26 -9.53
CA SER A 29 -7.08 -17.35 -9.82
C SER A 29 -6.77 -18.25 -8.62
N LEU A 30 -6.97 -17.72 -7.42
CA LEU A 30 -6.72 -18.40 -6.13
C LEU A 30 -8.03 -18.84 -5.42
N GLU A 31 -9.13 -18.94 -6.18
CA GLU A 31 -10.44 -19.30 -5.64
C GLU A 31 -10.92 -18.38 -4.50
N ALA A 32 -10.60 -17.07 -4.60
CA ALA A 32 -11.08 -16.02 -3.73
C ALA A 32 -11.91 -15.00 -4.53
N SER A 33 -12.75 -14.24 -3.83
CA SER A 33 -13.47 -13.12 -4.40
C SER A 33 -12.80 -11.81 -3.99
N ALA A 34 -12.66 -10.86 -4.92
CA ALA A 34 -12.27 -9.51 -4.60
C ALA A 34 -13.49 -8.59 -4.65
N PHE A 35 -13.73 -7.87 -3.55
CA PHE A 35 -14.57 -6.68 -3.55
C PHE A 35 -13.65 -5.48 -3.72
N THR A 36 -13.86 -4.70 -4.79
CA THR A 36 -12.92 -3.66 -5.20
C THR A 36 -13.50 -2.28 -4.96
N VAL A 37 -12.78 -1.45 -4.22
CA VAL A 37 -13.09 -0.04 -3.97
C VAL A 37 -11.97 0.80 -4.58
N PRO A 38 -12.21 1.45 -5.73
CA PRO A 38 -11.18 2.23 -6.42
C PRO A 38 -10.86 3.51 -5.65
N THR A 39 -9.58 3.76 -5.33
CA THR A 39 -9.10 4.96 -4.65
C THR A 39 -8.75 6.09 -5.61
N ALA A 40 -8.37 5.74 -6.83
CA ALA A 40 -8.03 6.67 -7.91
C ALA A 40 -8.26 6.03 -9.27
N LEU A 41 -8.38 6.87 -10.30
CA LEU A 41 -8.27 6.46 -11.70
C LEU A 41 -6.88 6.84 -12.21
N LEU A 42 -6.22 5.90 -12.89
CA LEU A 42 -4.94 6.16 -13.53
C LEU A 42 -5.12 6.39 -15.02
N THR A 43 -4.39 7.34 -15.57
CA THR A 43 -4.21 7.53 -17.01
C THR A 43 -2.77 7.27 -17.37
N GLY A 44 -2.55 6.55 -18.45
CA GLY A 44 -1.22 6.16 -18.91
C GLY A 44 -1.26 4.88 -19.72
N ASP A 45 -0.09 4.41 -20.06
CA ASP A 45 0.12 3.13 -20.75
C ASP A 45 1.05 2.20 -19.93
N PHE A 46 1.52 1.12 -20.54
CA PHE A 46 2.45 0.18 -19.87
C PHE A 46 3.83 0.78 -19.54
N SER A 47 4.19 1.91 -20.14
CA SER A 47 5.52 2.51 -20.04
C SER A 47 5.53 3.72 -19.11
N GLN A 48 4.40 4.44 -19.04
CA GLN A 48 4.35 5.75 -18.40
C GLN A 48 2.98 5.97 -17.73
N LEU A 49 3.03 6.54 -16.52
CA LEU A 49 1.88 7.07 -15.80
C LEU A 49 1.75 8.57 -16.13
N ASP A 50 0.65 8.95 -16.80
CA ASP A 50 0.43 10.35 -17.20
C ASP A 50 -0.25 11.15 -16.11
N ALA A 51 -1.26 10.56 -15.44
CA ALA A 51 -1.96 11.24 -14.35
C ALA A 51 -2.60 10.26 -13.34
N VAL A 52 -2.74 10.76 -12.13
CA VAL A 52 -3.51 10.13 -11.04
C VAL A 52 -4.69 11.04 -10.72
N CYS A 53 -5.91 10.51 -10.83
CA CYS A 53 -7.14 11.22 -10.48
C CYS A 53 -7.71 10.61 -9.20
N PRO A 54 -7.51 11.21 -8.02
CA PRO A 54 -8.10 10.75 -6.77
C PRO A 54 -9.63 10.72 -6.87
N LEU A 55 -10.25 9.72 -6.26
CA LEU A 55 -11.70 9.68 -6.10
C LEU A 55 -12.11 10.32 -4.77
N ASP A 56 -13.36 10.73 -4.68
CA ASP A 56 -13.90 11.35 -3.48
C ASP A 56 -13.89 10.36 -2.31
N ALA A 57 -13.26 10.75 -1.21
CA ALA A 57 -13.06 9.91 -0.05
C ALA A 57 -14.39 9.55 0.66
N GLU A 58 -15.42 10.41 0.60
CA GLU A 58 -16.75 10.10 1.16
C GLU A 58 -17.42 8.95 0.42
N TRP A 59 -17.29 8.90 -0.93
CA TRP A 59 -17.78 7.77 -1.72
C TRP A 59 -17.07 6.46 -1.39
N ILE A 60 -15.77 6.54 -1.09
CA ILE A 60 -14.97 5.37 -0.74
C ILE A 60 -15.38 4.83 0.63
N ASP A 61 -15.62 5.71 1.59
CA ASP A 61 -16.14 5.34 2.92
C ASP A 61 -17.50 4.65 2.82
N ASP A 62 -18.45 5.29 2.17
CA ASP A 62 -19.80 4.75 1.97
C ASP A 62 -19.79 3.38 1.29
N GLN A 63 -19.01 3.24 0.22
CA GLN A 63 -18.90 1.98 -0.52
C GLN A 63 -18.29 0.87 0.32
N ALA A 64 -17.20 1.18 1.02
CA ALA A 64 -16.50 0.20 1.84
C ALA A 64 -17.35 -0.27 3.03
N ARG A 65 -17.97 0.66 3.74
CA ARG A 65 -18.84 0.33 4.89
C ARG A 65 -20.04 -0.49 4.45
N THR A 66 -20.67 -0.16 3.33
CA THR A 66 -21.77 -0.97 2.77
C THR A 66 -21.34 -2.42 2.55
N LEU A 67 -20.14 -2.66 2.02
CA LEU A 67 -19.63 -4.02 1.79
C LEU A 67 -19.25 -4.73 3.09
N LEU A 68 -18.67 -4.02 4.05
CA LEU A 68 -18.27 -4.56 5.36
C LEU A 68 -19.47 -4.92 6.25
N GLU A 69 -20.59 -4.19 6.10
CA GLU A 69 -21.83 -4.45 6.81
C GLU A 69 -22.63 -5.61 6.22
N ASP A 70 -22.58 -5.76 4.88
CA ASP A 70 -23.37 -6.79 4.17
C ASP A 70 -22.66 -8.16 4.11
N SER A 71 -21.33 -8.17 4.12
CA SER A 71 -20.55 -9.37 3.83
C SER A 71 -19.45 -9.64 4.84
N VAL A 72 -19.14 -10.94 5.03
CA VAL A 72 -17.98 -11.34 5.85
C VAL A 72 -16.70 -11.16 5.04
N ILE A 73 -15.98 -10.07 5.31
CA ILE A 73 -14.68 -9.80 4.70
C ILE A 73 -13.59 -10.55 5.46
N HIS A 74 -12.73 -11.27 4.73
CA HIS A 74 -11.68 -12.11 5.29
C HIS A 74 -10.31 -11.43 5.37
N ALA A 75 -10.09 -10.41 4.53
CA ALA A 75 -8.92 -9.55 4.58
C ALA A 75 -9.20 -8.21 3.89
N ILE A 76 -8.55 -7.16 4.35
CA ILE A 76 -8.49 -5.86 3.66
C ILE A 76 -7.11 -5.74 3.01
N LYS A 77 -7.06 -5.45 1.72
CA LYS A 77 -5.83 -5.09 1.00
C LYS A 77 -5.85 -3.62 0.68
N ILE A 78 -4.77 -2.90 1.02
CA ILE A 78 -4.59 -1.48 0.74
C ILE A 78 -3.41 -1.32 -0.22
N GLY A 79 -3.66 -0.68 -1.37
CA GLY A 79 -2.66 -0.40 -2.40
C GLY A 79 -2.39 1.10 -2.54
N VAL A 80 -2.85 1.71 -3.64
CA VAL A 80 -2.65 3.13 -3.93
C VAL A 80 -3.47 4.01 -3.01
N LEU A 81 -2.80 4.95 -2.36
CA LEU A 81 -3.37 6.01 -1.52
C LEU A 81 -2.98 7.35 -2.13
N PRO A 82 -3.89 7.99 -2.91
CA PRO A 82 -3.52 9.11 -3.76
C PRO A 82 -3.35 10.43 -3.00
N ASP A 83 -3.98 10.58 -1.83
CA ASP A 83 -3.94 11.81 -1.03
C ASP A 83 -4.17 11.55 0.46
N LEU A 84 -4.01 12.59 1.28
CA LEU A 84 -4.15 12.53 2.75
C LEU A 84 -5.58 12.21 3.20
N ASN A 85 -6.60 12.64 2.47
CA ASN A 85 -7.99 12.38 2.84
C ASN A 85 -8.30 10.89 2.69
N MET A 86 -7.81 10.27 1.60
CA MET A 86 -7.93 8.84 1.39
C MET A 86 -7.22 8.03 2.48
N VAL A 87 -6.01 8.45 2.88
CA VAL A 87 -5.29 7.81 3.99
C VAL A 87 -6.11 7.84 5.27
N ARG A 88 -6.69 9.00 5.61
CA ARG A 88 -7.49 9.17 6.83
C ARG A 88 -8.75 8.30 6.82
N VAL A 89 -9.50 8.34 5.75
CA VAL A 89 -10.74 7.57 5.61
C VAL A 89 -10.47 6.07 5.70
N ILE A 90 -9.45 5.56 4.99
CA ILE A 90 -9.12 4.14 5.06
C ILE A 90 -8.59 3.76 6.45
N ALA A 91 -7.84 4.62 7.12
CA ALA A 91 -7.39 4.40 8.50
C ALA A 91 -8.55 4.32 9.49
N GLU A 92 -9.57 5.16 9.34
CA GLU A 92 -10.81 5.10 10.14
C GLU A 92 -11.54 3.77 9.91
N ILE A 93 -11.73 3.37 8.64
CA ILE A 93 -12.34 2.07 8.30
C ILE A 93 -11.58 0.92 8.96
N VAL A 94 -10.25 0.88 8.82
CA VAL A 94 -9.43 -0.19 9.42
C VAL A 94 -9.55 -0.21 10.95
N SER A 95 -9.62 0.96 11.57
CA SER A 95 -9.79 1.08 13.03
C SER A 95 -11.16 0.61 13.51
N ASP A 96 -12.20 0.81 12.72
CA ASP A 96 -13.58 0.39 13.04
C ASP A 96 -13.79 -1.13 12.88
N TYR A 97 -12.96 -1.78 12.06
CA TYR A 97 -13.03 -3.23 11.80
C TYR A 97 -11.75 -3.98 12.20
N PRO A 98 -11.29 -3.89 13.48
CA PRO A 98 -10.00 -4.42 13.92
C PRO A 98 -9.88 -5.94 13.84
N GLN A 99 -11.00 -6.65 13.66
CA GLN A 99 -11.04 -8.10 13.51
C GLN A 99 -10.68 -8.57 12.09
N VAL A 100 -10.62 -7.66 11.09
CA VAL A 100 -10.32 -8.00 9.71
C VAL A 100 -8.82 -7.76 9.46
N PRO A 101 -8.05 -8.79 9.10
CA PRO A 101 -6.62 -8.62 8.87
C PRO A 101 -6.33 -7.67 7.69
N VAL A 102 -5.35 -6.79 7.90
CA VAL A 102 -4.94 -5.76 6.94
C VAL A 102 -3.63 -6.14 6.27
N ILE A 103 -3.65 -6.12 4.95
CA ILE A 103 -2.46 -6.27 4.09
C ILE A 103 -2.20 -4.91 3.44
N LEU A 104 -1.12 -4.26 3.85
CA LEU A 104 -0.71 -2.98 3.32
C LEU A 104 0.39 -3.19 2.27
N ALA A 105 0.09 -2.88 1.01
CA ALA A 105 1.03 -2.92 -0.11
C ALA A 105 1.07 -1.53 -0.77
N PRO A 106 1.59 -0.50 -0.07
CA PRO A 106 1.40 0.87 -0.47
C PRO A 106 2.19 1.19 -1.73
N SER A 107 1.53 1.88 -2.67
CA SER A 107 2.16 2.49 -3.83
C SER A 107 1.92 3.99 -3.77
N ILE A 108 2.99 4.74 -3.67
CA ILE A 108 2.95 6.20 -3.75
C ILE A 108 3.15 6.56 -5.21
N LEU A 109 2.08 7.01 -5.84
CA LEU A 109 2.08 7.42 -7.24
C LEU A 109 2.09 8.93 -7.30
N VAL A 110 3.11 9.49 -7.90
CA VAL A 110 3.24 10.93 -8.17
C VAL A 110 3.31 11.10 -9.67
N ALA A 111 2.45 11.94 -10.24
CA ALA A 111 2.57 12.33 -11.63
C ALA A 111 3.77 13.28 -11.77
N ASP A 112 4.50 13.18 -12.89
CA ASP A 112 5.76 13.93 -13.13
C ASP A 112 5.61 15.46 -13.05
N ASP A 113 4.40 15.99 -13.23
CA ASP A 113 4.10 17.43 -13.27
C ASP A 113 3.51 18.01 -11.95
N ASP A 114 3.45 17.23 -10.87
CA ASP A 114 2.83 17.67 -9.61
C ASP A 114 3.86 18.41 -8.74
N GLU A 115 3.87 19.75 -8.83
CA GLU A 115 4.76 20.62 -8.05
C GLU A 115 4.37 20.66 -6.54
N ASP A 116 3.14 20.30 -6.18
CA ASP A 116 2.62 20.21 -4.80
C ASP A 116 2.69 18.76 -4.29
N ASN A 117 3.86 18.15 -4.37
CA ASN A 117 4.06 16.75 -4.03
C ASN A 117 3.94 16.50 -2.51
N ASP A 118 2.75 16.13 -2.07
CA ASP A 118 2.44 15.71 -0.69
C ASP A 118 2.92 14.28 -0.34
N ALA A 119 3.82 13.69 -1.14
CA ALA A 119 4.27 12.30 -0.95
C ALA A 119 4.83 12.05 0.45
N ASP A 120 5.64 12.98 0.97
CA ASP A 120 6.20 12.86 2.33
C ASP A 120 5.11 12.90 3.39
N ASP A 121 4.09 13.73 3.21
CA ASP A 121 2.96 13.83 4.14
C ASP A 121 2.05 12.59 4.05
N ILE A 122 1.84 12.05 2.85
CA ILE A 122 1.13 10.76 2.65
C ILE A 122 1.90 9.63 3.33
N ILE A 123 3.22 9.51 3.13
CA ILE A 123 4.06 8.49 3.77
C ILE A 123 4.00 8.63 5.30
N ARG A 124 4.05 9.85 5.82
CA ARG A 124 3.91 10.13 7.26
C ARG A 124 2.55 9.70 7.78
N ALA A 125 1.48 10.02 7.07
CA ALA A 125 0.13 9.62 7.46
C ALA A 125 -0.07 8.10 7.41
N ILE A 126 0.46 7.42 6.41
CA ILE A 126 0.47 5.95 6.34
C ILE A 126 1.21 5.37 7.55
N HIS A 127 2.41 5.88 7.86
CA HIS A 127 3.19 5.47 9.01
C HIS A 127 2.41 5.62 10.32
N GLU A 128 1.76 6.76 10.53
CA GLU A 128 1.11 7.07 11.80
C GLU A 128 -0.25 6.39 11.98
N LEU A 129 -1.03 6.26 10.91
CA LEU A 129 -2.43 5.88 10.97
C LEU A 129 -2.71 4.44 10.52
N ILE A 130 -1.97 3.92 9.54
CA ILE A 130 -2.27 2.60 8.95
C ILE A 130 -1.30 1.52 9.44
N VAL A 131 0.02 1.80 9.46
CA VAL A 131 1.05 0.81 9.86
C VAL A 131 0.76 0.16 11.22
N PRO A 132 0.31 0.87 12.27
CA PRO A 132 0.02 0.24 13.58
C PRO A 132 -1.10 -0.79 13.56
N ASN A 133 -1.99 -0.73 12.56
CA ASN A 133 -3.11 -1.66 12.38
C ASN A 133 -2.85 -2.68 11.25
N THR A 134 -1.64 -2.72 10.73
CA THR A 134 -1.26 -3.59 9.61
C THR A 134 -0.80 -4.95 10.10
N HIS A 135 -1.38 -6.03 9.56
CA HIS A 135 -0.91 -7.40 9.82
C HIS A 135 0.28 -7.74 8.93
N LEU A 136 0.21 -7.42 7.65
CA LEU A 136 1.29 -7.67 6.69
C LEU A 136 1.60 -6.42 5.86
N LEU A 137 2.82 -5.89 6.00
CA LEU A 137 3.35 -4.85 5.11
C LEU A 137 4.14 -5.52 3.97
N ILE A 138 3.76 -5.24 2.74
CA ILE A 138 4.49 -5.67 1.53
C ILE A 138 5.10 -4.42 0.90
N THR A 139 6.42 -4.34 0.82
CA THR A 139 7.07 -3.11 0.36
C THR A 139 8.46 -3.37 -0.22
N GLN A 140 9.03 -2.36 -0.87
CA GLN A 140 10.42 -2.30 -1.31
C GLN A 140 11.30 -1.64 -0.24
N LYS A 141 12.62 -1.85 -0.31
CA LYS A 141 13.58 -1.27 0.64
C LYS A 141 13.51 0.24 0.72
N SER A 142 13.30 0.92 -0.41
CA SER A 142 13.23 2.38 -0.48
C SER A 142 12.08 2.93 0.35
N LEU A 143 10.87 2.42 0.14
CA LEU A 143 9.68 2.86 0.87
C LEU A 143 9.72 2.39 2.33
N LEU A 144 10.28 1.20 2.61
CA LEU A 144 10.50 0.76 3.99
C LEU A 144 11.39 1.72 4.75
N ALA A 145 12.48 2.21 4.13
CA ALA A 145 13.36 3.20 4.73
C ALA A 145 12.62 4.51 5.04
N GLN A 146 11.89 5.05 4.06
CA GLN A 146 11.09 6.26 4.25
C GLN A 146 10.09 6.11 5.42
N LEU A 147 9.38 4.99 5.50
CA LEU A 147 8.45 4.72 6.60
C LEU A 147 9.18 4.59 7.95
N ALA A 148 10.31 3.90 8.01
CA ALA A 148 11.03 3.65 9.28
C ALA A 148 11.75 4.90 9.81
N GLU A 149 12.29 5.73 8.93
CA GLU A 149 13.10 6.91 9.27
C GLU A 149 12.27 8.11 9.80
N ILE A 150 10.94 8.06 9.72
CA ILE A 150 10.07 9.14 10.23
C ILE A 150 10.31 9.42 11.72
N LYS A 151 10.51 8.38 12.53
CA LYS A 151 10.68 8.50 13.99
C LYS A 151 12.03 8.00 14.51
N HIS A 152 12.86 7.43 13.66
CA HIS A 152 14.11 6.79 14.06
C HIS A 152 15.29 7.29 13.24
N ASP A 153 16.41 7.57 13.92
CA ASP A 153 17.69 7.89 13.28
C ASP A 153 18.55 6.62 13.21
N PHE A 154 18.80 6.16 11.99
CA PHE A 154 19.65 4.98 11.71
C PHE A 154 21.07 5.34 11.30
N SER A 155 21.49 6.62 11.41
CA SER A 155 22.82 7.10 11.01
C SER A 155 23.99 6.41 11.73
N SER A 156 23.72 5.84 12.91
CA SER A 156 24.71 5.06 13.70
C SER A 156 24.92 3.64 13.17
N ILE A 157 24.03 3.13 12.32
CA ILE A 157 24.21 1.81 11.72
C ILE A 157 25.20 1.94 10.57
N ALA A 158 26.20 1.05 10.57
CA ALA A 158 27.32 1.12 9.63
C ALA A 158 26.79 1.26 8.18
N LYS A 159 27.17 2.36 7.51
CA LYS A 159 26.84 2.61 6.10
C LYS A 159 27.30 1.49 5.14
N ASN A 160 28.13 0.59 5.64
CA ASN A 160 28.73 -0.50 4.88
C ASN A 160 28.00 -1.86 5.07
N ASP A 161 26.89 -1.91 5.83
CA ASP A 161 26.07 -3.12 5.98
C ASP A 161 24.60 -2.84 5.62
N PRO A 162 24.26 -2.87 4.32
CA PRO A 162 22.88 -2.65 3.85
C PRO A 162 21.88 -3.67 4.43
N ALA A 163 22.35 -4.87 4.75
CA ALA A 163 21.49 -5.91 5.33
C ALA A 163 21.17 -5.61 6.82
N ALA A 164 22.14 -5.07 7.57
CA ALA A 164 21.88 -4.62 8.94
C ALA A 164 20.92 -3.44 8.97
N LEU A 165 21.07 -2.49 8.06
CA LEU A 165 20.16 -1.35 7.93
C LEU A 165 18.74 -1.79 7.58
N ALA A 166 18.57 -2.67 6.60
CA ALA A 166 17.25 -3.19 6.24
C ALA A 166 16.59 -3.94 7.42
N ARG A 167 17.37 -4.74 8.18
CA ARG A 167 16.85 -5.40 9.40
C ARG A 167 16.41 -4.38 10.45
N ALA A 168 17.13 -3.29 10.63
CA ALA A 168 16.78 -2.25 11.58
C ALA A 168 15.49 -1.52 11.18
N HIS A 169 15.31 -1.20 9.90
CA HIS A 169 14.06 -0.64 9.39
C HIS A 169 12.89 -1.60 9.61
N VAL A 170 13.05 -2.89 9.31
CA VAL A 170 12.00 -3.91 9.58
C VAL A 170 11.66 -3.93 11.07
N GLN A 171 12.65 -3.94 11.97
CA GLN A 171 12.41 -3.96 13.42
C GLN A 171 11.67 -2.70 13.91
N ALA A 172 11.95 -1.54 13.32
CA ALA A 172 11.23 -0.31 13.65
C ALA A 172 9.74 -0.43 13.28
N ILE A 173 9.43 -0.93 12.10
CA ILE A 173 8.04 -1.14 11.64
C ILE A 173 7.31 -2.19 12.50
N LEU A 174 7.97 -3.32 12.79
CA LEU A 174 7.40 -4.34 13.68
C LEU A 174 7.14 -3.79 15.09
N GLY A 175 8.01 -2.90 15.57
CA GLY A 175 7.86 -2.22 16.85
C GLY A 175 6.66 -1.27 16.94
N MET A 176 6.05 -0.91 15.80
CA MET A 176 4.84 -0.08 15.74
C MET A 176 3.53 -0.87 15.85
N GLY A 177 3.56 -2.19 15.77
CA GLY A 177 2.38 -3.03 15.80
C GLY A 177 2.14 -3.85 14.52
N CYS A 178 2.87 -3.56 13.44
CA CYS A 178 2.83 -4.41 12.25
C CYS A 178 3.37 -5.80 12.58
N GLU A 179 2.63 -6.86 12.21
CA GLU A 179 3.02 -8.22 12.60
C GLU A 179 4.07 -8.83 11.68
N TYR A 180 3.97 -8.58 10.36
CA TYR A 180 4.85 -9.15 9.35
C TYR A 180 5.27 -8.11 8.32
N VAL A 181 6.51 -8.22 7.84
CA VAL A 181 7.04 -7.39 6.75
C VAL A 181 7.60 -8.30 5.65
N LEU A 182 7.11 -8.13 4.43
CA LEU A 182 7.61 -8.79 3.23
C LEU A 182 8.34 -7.78 2.34
N LEU A 183 9.65 -7.97 2.14
CA LEU A 183 10.45 -7.18 1.20
C LEU A 183 10.50 -7.85 -0.17
N THR A 184 10.03 -7.15 -1.19
CA THR A 184 9.92 -7.68 -2.56
C THR A 184 11.21 -7.56 -3.36
N ASP A 185 12.11 -6.64 -3.00
CA ASP A 185 13.39 -6.37 -3.68
C ASP A 185 14.63 -6.72 -2.85
N ALA A 186 14.46 -7.51 -1.78
CA ALA A 186 15.54 -7.78 -0.80
C ALA A 186 16.81 -8.38 -1.44
N PHE A 187 16.66 -9.11 -2.53
CA PHE A 187 17.74 -9.82 -3.22
C PHE A 187 17.86 -9.45 -4.70
N ALA A 188 17.18 -8.38 -5.16
CA ALA A 188 17.36 -7.91 -6.53
C ALA A 188 18.83 -7.51 -6.72
N PRO A 189 19.55 -8.05 -7.73
CA PRO A 189 20.86 -7.54 -8.09
C PRO A 189 20.70 -6.07 -8.49
N GLU A 190 21.68 -5.24 -8.11
CA GLU A 190 21.71 -3.87 -8.60
C GLU A 190 21.58 -3.89 -10.14
N PRO A 191 20.79 -3.01 -10.75
CA PRO A 191 20.64 -2.99 -12.19
C PRO A 191 22.01 -2.79 -12.82
N GLN A 192 22.52 -3.83 -13.49
CA GLN A 192 23.73 -3.70 -14.30
C GLN A 192 23.34 -2.81 -15.47
N VAL A 193 23.84 -1.58 -15.47
CA VAL A 193 23.74 -0.68 -16.62
C VAL A 193 24.61 -1.31 -17.73
N VAL A 194 23.98 -2.07 -18.62
CA VAL A 194 24.63 -2.54 -19.84
C VAL A 194 24.65 -1.37 -20.79
N HIS A 195 25.78 -0.66 -20.86
CA HIS A 195 26.04 0.28 -21.95
C HIS A 195 26.16 -0.53 -23.24
N GLN A 196 25.17 -0.40 -24.12
CA GLN A 196 25.26 -0.77 -25.53
C GLN A 196 25.77 0.43 -26.32
#